data_4e811e57a024df3130cab50ce01c7fcb
#
_entry.id   4e811e57a024df3130cab50ce01c7fcb
#
_cell.length_a   1.000
_cell.length_b   1.000
_cell.length_c   1.000
_cell.angle_alpha   90.00
_cell.angle_beta   90.00
_cell.angle_gamma   90.00
#
_symmetry.space_group_name_H-M   'P 1'
#
loop_
_entity.id
_entity.type
_entity.pdbx_description
1 polymer ?
#
loop_
_entity_poly.entity_id
_entity_poly.type
_entity_poly.pdbx_seq_one_letter_code
_entity_poly.pdbx_strand_id
1 'polypeptide(L)'
;MKNRPAFQQMLEDMKAGKLNYIVAYKLDRVTRSVRDLEVLISTLEQYHCYLICDRDDVNTSTANGRFFVRMLTVLSQLEIEIVSERTKFGLNGAIKVGHIPGKVPLGYYRDKDKTLKVGVTTKDIVLRIFEIYLEGKSFQTISNILNDEKILSPNNKKWCDSTIDRIINNKIYIGDYERYKYDTDKETELFVDVVPPIIT
;
A
#
# COMPACT_ATOMS: atom_id res chain seq x y z
N MET A 1 20.19 -7.16 3.18
CA MET A 1 21.46 -7.89 3.34
C MET A 1 22.18 -8.30 2.03
N LYS A 2 21.49 -8.48 0.91
CA LYS A 2 22.05 -9.04 -0.35
C LYS A 2 23.21 -8.25 -1.01
N ASN A 3 23.46 -6.99 -0.68
CA ASN A 3 24.42 -6.12 -1.37
C ASN A 3 25.67 -5.74 -0.53
N ARG A 4 26.13 -6.61 0.41
CA ARG A 4 27.34 -6.37 1.20
C ARG A 4 28.31 -7.55 1.01
N PRO A 5 29.29 -7.45 0.08
CA PRO A 5 30.16 -8.59 -0.24
C PRO A 5 30.89 -9.18 0.98
N ALA A 6 31.44 -8.32 1.84
CA ALA A 6 32.13 -8.76 3.08
C ALA A 6 31.17 -9.47 4.05
N PHE A 7 29.89 -9.07 4.11
CA PHE A 7 28.90 -9.76 4.94
C PHE A 7 28.55 -11.14 4.37
N GLN A 8 28.47 -11.27 3.06
CA GLN A 8 28.27 -12.57 2.42
C GLN A 8 29.46 -13.51 2.67
N GLN A 9 30.68 -13.02 2.54
CA GLN A 9 31.88 -13.79 2.84
C GLN A 9 31.88 -14.26 4.29
N MET A 10 31.53 -13.38 5.25
CA MET A 10 31.40 -13.76 6.65
C MET A 10 30.36 -14.88 6.87
N LEU A 11 29.22 -14.85 6.17
CA LEU A 11 28.21 -15.92 6.24
C LEU A 11 28.72 -17.23 5.64
N GLU A 12 29.50 -17.19 4.58
CA GLU A 12 30.14 -18.38 3.98
C GLU A 12 31.16 -18.98 4.93
N ASP A 13 32.02 -18.17 5.54
CA ASP A 13 33.00 -18.62 6.52
C ASP A 13 32.35 -19.21 7.78
N MET A 14 31.23 -18.63 8.21
CA MET A 14 30.41 -19.21 9.28
C MET A 14 29.86 -20.58 8.89
N LYS A 15 29.26 -20.71 7.71
CA LYS A 15 28.71 -21.99 7.21
C LYS A 15 29.78 -23.05 7.05
N ALA A 16 31.00 -22.63 6.74
CA ALA A 16 32.17 -23.51 6.66
C ALA A 16 32.74 -23.89 8.06
N GLY A 17 32.13 -23.44 9.16
CA GLY A 17 32.59 -23.75 10.52
C GLY A 17 33.85 -22.99 10.96
N LYS A 18 34.24 -21.94 10.23
CA LYS A 18 35.46 -21.16 10.54
C LYS A 18 35.21 -20.10 11.63
N LEU A 19 33.94 -19.77 11.89
CA LEU A 19 33.55 -18.72 12.82
C LEU A 19 32.59 -19.28 13.87
N ASN A 20 32.94 -19.08 15.14
CA ASN A 20 32.10 -19.41 16.28
C ASN A 20 31.38 -18.17 16.87
N TYR A 21 31.93 -16.98 16.64
CA TYR A 21 31.40 -15.72 17.12
C TYR A 21 31.47 -14.63 16.06
N ILE A 22 30.46 -13.80 16.03
CA ILE A 22 30.42 -12.55 15.28
C ILE A 22 30.29 -11.44 16.31
N VAL A 23 31.23 -10.49 16.28
CA VAL A 23 31.23 -9.34 17.21
C VAL A 23 30.85 -8.09 16.43
N ALA A 24 29.85 -7.38 16.92
CA ALA A 24 29.40 -6.10 16.36
C ALA A 24 29.36 -5.03 17.44
N TYR A 25 29.59 -3.79 17.06
CA TYR A 25 29.48 -2.68 17.99
C TYR A 25 28.04 -2.44 18.46
N LYS A 26 27.07 -2.53 17.51
CA LYS A 26 25.63 -2.39 17.75
C LYS A 26 24.83 -3.27 16.81
N LEU A 27 23.60 -3.63 17.19
CA LEU A 27 22.67 -4.38 16.36
C LEU A 27 22.34 -3.67 15.02
N ASP A 28 22.27 -2.34 15.02
CA ASP A 28 22.00 -1.52 13.83
C ASP A 28 23.11 -1.61 12.76
N ARG A 29 24.33 -1.97 13.17
CA ARG A 29 25.45 -2.23 12.25
C ARG A 29 25.36 -3.59 11.57
N VAL A 30 24.72 -4.52 12.21
CA VAL A 30 24.46 -5.85 11.66
C VAL A 30 23.31 -5.78 10.67
N THR A 31 22.18 -5.30 11.11
CA THR A 31 20.98 -5.12 10.27
C THR A 31 20.14 -3.94 10.77
N ARG A 32 19.41 -3.31 9.83
CA ARG A 32 18.42 -2.26 10.13
C ARG A 32 16.99 -2.81 10.16
N SER A 33 16.81 -4.06 9.78
CA SER A 33 15.51 -4.72 9.75
C SER A 33 15.48 -5.77 10.85
N VAL A 34 14.47 -5.69 11.70
CA VAL A 34 14.26 -6.67 12.77
C VAL A 34 13.95 -8.05 12.19
N ARG A 35 13.23 -8.11 11.08
CA ARG A 35 12.99 -9.36 10.35
C ARG A 35 14.28 -10.01 9.86
N ASP A 36 15.20 -9.19 9.34
CA ASP A 36 16.51 -9.68 8.91
C ASP A 36 17.36 -10.14 10.11
N LEU A 37 17.18 -9.50 11.28
CA LEU A 37 17.86 -9.91 12.51
C LEU A 37 17.40 -11.30 12.97
N GLU A 38 16.09 -11.55 12.96
CA GLU A 38 15.52 -12.86 13.32
C GLU A 38 16.05 -13.97 12.42
N VAL A 39 16.02 -13.75 11.09
CA VAL A 39 16.56 -14.70 10.13
C VAL A 39 18.05 -14.95 10.35
N LEU A 40 18.81 -13.87 10.64
CA LEU A 40 20.24 -14.00 10.93
C LEU A 40 20.47 -14.82 12.19
N ILE A 41 19.80 -14.51 13.31
CA ILE A 41 19.96 -15.26 14.56
C ILE A 41 19.62 -16.74 14.40
N SER A 42 18.50 -17.04 13.73
CA SER A 42 18.11 -18.43 13.44
C SER A 42 19.19 -19.16 12.60
N THR A 43 19.78 -18.44 11.62
CA THR A 43 20.87 -18.98 10.81
C THR A 43 22.14 -19.20 11.65
N LEU A 44 22.51 -18.25 12.50
CA LEU A 44 23.66 -18.38 13.40
C LEU A 44 23.50 -19.56 14.36
N GLU A 45 22.32 -19.74 14.97
CA GLU A 45 22.02 -20.85 15.85
C GLU A 45 22.18 -22.22 15.13
N GLN A 46 21.72 -22.29 13.87
CA GLN A 46 21.85 -23.52 13.06
C GLN A 46 23.31 -23.95 12.83
N TYR A 47 24.23 -22.98 12.72
CA TYR A 47 25.66 -23.24 12.51
C TYR A 47 26.49 -23.09 13.79
N HIS A 48 25.86 -23.09 14.98
CA HIS A 48 26.52 -22.96 16.27
C HIS A 48 27.43 -21.71 16.37
N CYS A 49 27.05 -20.65 15.67
CA CYS A 49 27.72 -19.34 15.72
C CYS A 49 26.87 -18.37 16.54
N TYR A 50 27.51 -17.48 17.28
CA TYR A 50 26.84 -16.56 18.20
C TYR A 50 27.16 -15.12 17.85
N LEU A 51 26.17 -14.22 18.08
CA LEU A 51 26.33 -12.79 17.92
C LEU A 51 26.56 -12.13 19.29
N ILE A 52 27.59 -11.29 19.36
CA ILE A 52 27.86 -10.44 20.51
C ILE A 52 27.81 -8.98 20.04
N CYS A 53 27.00 -8.15 20.69
CA CYS A 53 26.93 -6.71 20.46
C CYS A 53 27.36 -5.99 21.73
N ASP A 54 28.48 -5.31 21.67
CA ASP A 54 29.12 -4.66 22.83
C ASP A 54 28.25 -3.53 23.42
N ARG A 55 27.77 -2.61 22.58
CA ARG A 55 27.02 -1.43 23.04
C ARG A 55 25.60 -1.75 23.49
N ASP A 56 24.98 -2.76 22.93
CA ASP A 56 23.60 -3.16 23.25
C ASP A 56 23.54 -4.27 24.31
N ASP A 57 24.70 -4.70 24.84
CA ASP A 57 24.86 -5.76 25.82
C ASP A 57 24.15 -7.07 25.45
N VAL A 58 24.20 -7.41 24.15
CA VAL A 58 23.56 -8.60 23.60
C VAL A 58 24.59 -9.69 23.37
N ASN A 59 24.34 -10.86 23.96
CA ASN A 59 25.15 -12.07 23.75
C ASN A 59 24.26 -13.27 23.50
N THR A 60 24.14 -13.68 22.24
CA THR A 60 23.25 -14.78 21.84
C THR A 60 23.79 -16.18 22.21
N SER A 61 25.01 -16.30 22.75
CA SER A 61 25.47 -17.57 23.31
C SER A 61 24.72 -17.93 24.60
N THR A 62 24.17 -16.92 25.29
CA THR A 62 23.36 -17.10 26.49
C THR A 62 21.86 -17.22 26.19
N ALA A 63 21.13 -17.94 27.01
CA ALA A 63 19.67 -18.03 26.89
C ALA A 63 18.99 -16.64 27.04
N ASN A 64 19.49 -15.80 27.96
CA ASN A 64 18.97 -14.47 28.17
C ASN A 64 19.18 -13.55 26.95
N GLY A 65 20.37 -13.60 26.32
CA GLY A 65 20.66 -12.81 25.11
C GLY A 65 19.78 -13.20 23.93
N ARG A 66 19.56 -14.51 23.74
CA ARG A 66 18.61 -15.01 22.71
C ARG A 66 17.19 -14.57 22.99
N PHE A 67 16.73 -14.68 24.24
CA PHE A 67 15.41 -14.22 24.65
C PHE A 67 15.25 -12.72 24.40
N PHE A 68 16.24 -11.91 24.77
CA PHE A 68 16.21 -10.45 24.56
C PHE A 68 16.07 -10.07 23.10
N VAL A 69 16.84 -10.70 22.19
CA VAL A 69 16.73 -10.44 20.75
C VAL A 69 15.36 -10.83 20.22
N ARG A 70 14.81 -12.00 20.63
CA ARG A 70 13.45 -12.41 20.23
C ARG A 70 12.40 -11.45 20.74
N MET A 71 12.53 -10.95 21.97
CA MET A 71 11.62 -9.96 22.53
C MET A 71 11.66 -8.63 21.73
N LEU A 72 12.86 -8.16 21.33
CA LEU A 72 13.00 -6.99 20.46
C LEU A 72 12.28 -7.20 19.10
N THR A 73 12.36 -8.41 18.55
CA THR A 73 11.68 -8.75 17.30
C THR A 73 10.16 -8.66 17.45
N VAL A 74 9.60 -9.23 18.53
CA VAL A 74 8.16 -9.19 18.82
C VAL A 74 7.69 -7.75 19.06
N LEU A 75 8.44 -6.93 19.82
CA LEU A 75 8.09 -5.54 20.07
C LEU A 75 8.09 -4.72 18.77
N SER A 76 9.06 -4.91 17.90
CA SER A 76 9.10 -4.21 16.63
C SER A 76 7.98 -4.63 15.67
N GLN A 77 7.58 -5.90 15.71
CA GLN A 77 6.41 -6.37 14.97
C GLN A 77 5.13 -5.69 15.49
N LEU A 78 4.96 -5.63 16.80
CA LEU A 78 3.83 -4.96 17.43
C LEU A 78 3.77 -3.47 17.08
N GLU A 79 4.92 -2.77 17.05
CA GLU A 79 4.96 -1.36 16.62
C GLU A 79 4.46 -1.18 15.19
N ILE A 80 4.87 -2.06 14.26
CA ILE A 80 4.43 -2.04 12.86
C ILE A 80 2.91 -2.24 12.78
N GLU A 81 2.36 -3.20 13.53
CA GLU A 81 0.92 -3.48 13.58
C GLU A 81 0.13 -2.29 14.12
N ILE A 82 0.56 -1.70 15.24
CA ILE A 82 -0.07 -0.51 15.83
C ILE A 82 -0.06 0.68 14.85
N VAL A 83 1.06 0.94 14.17
CA VAL A 83 1.16 2.02 13.17
C VAL A 83 0.24 1.74 11.98
N SER A 84 0.16 0.49 11.53
CA SER A 84 -0.74 0.08 10.45
C SER A 84 -2.21 0.30 10.81
N GLU A 85 -2.62 -0.13 12.01
CA GLU A 85 -3.98 0.07 12.52
C GLU A 85 -4.33 1.55 12.65
N ARG A 86 -3.44 2.36 13.24
CA ARG A 86 -3.64 3.82 13.35
C ARG A 86 -3.78 4.48 11.98
N THR A 87 -2.96 4.07 11.01
CA THR A 87 -3.02 4.57 9.64
C THR A 87 -4.34 4.20 8.98
N LYS A 88 -4.78 2.94 9.15
CA LYS A 88 -6.07 2.45 8.64
C LYS A 88 -7.23 3.23 9.26
N PHE A 89 -7.22 3.41 10.57
CA PHE A 89 -8.24 4.16 11.30
C PHE A 89 -8.31 5.64 10.85
N GLY A 90 -7.16 6.32 10.76
CA GLY A 90 -7.07 7.69 10.29
C GLY A 90 -7.56 7.87 8.85
N LEU A 91 -7.22 6.91 7.97
CA LEU A 91 -7.68 6.93 6.58
C LEU A 91 -9.20 6.70 6.49
N ASN A 92 -9.77 5.79 7.27
CA ASN A 92 -11.20 5.56 7.33
C ASN A 92 -11.95 6.81 7.83
N GLY A 93 -11.41 7.49 8.85
CA GLY A 93 -11.94 8.77 9.31
C GLY A 93 -11.89 9.85 8.23
N ALA A 94 -10.80 9.95 7.48
CA ALA A 94 -10.66 10.88 6.37
C ALA A 94 -11.67 10.61 5.25
N ILE A 95 -11.87 9.33 4.87
CA ILE A 95 -12.86 8.94 3.85
C ILE A 95 -14.28 9.36 4.27
N LYS A 96 -14.67 9.13 5.52
CA LYS A 96 -16.00 9.48 6.05
C LYS A 96 -16.32 10.97 5.97
N VAL A 97 -15.31 11.84 5.96
CA VAL A 97 -15.46 13.28 5.77
C VAL A 97 -15.20 13.75 4.33
N GLY A 98 -15.19 12.83 3.37
CA GLY A 98 -15.05 13.12 1.94
C GLY A 98 -13.62 13.27 1.41
N HIS A 99 -12.60 12.96 2.23
CA HIS A 99 -11.21 12.97 1.78
C HIS A 99 -10.86 11.66 1.09
N ILE A 100 -11.31 11.48 -0.14
CA ILE A 100 -11.10 10.26 -0.91
C ILE A 100 -9.63 10.17 -1.35
N PRO A 101 -8.91 9.07 -1.06
CA PRO A 101 -7.52 8.89 -1.49
C PRO A 101 -7.40 8.61 -2.98
N GLY A 102 -6.21 8.82 -3.53
CA GLY A 102 -5.89 8.50 -4.92
C GLY A 102 -6.22 9.61 -5.91
N LYS A 103 -6.39 9.22 -7.18
CA LYS A 103 -6.70 10.15 -8.27
C LYS A 103 -8.13 10.65 -8.17
N VAL A 104 -8.32 11.92 -8.53
CA VAL A 104 -9.65 12.52 -8.61
C VAL A 104 -10.43 11.88 -9.77
N PRO A 105 -11.62 11.35 -9.54
CA PRO A 105 -12.47 10.81 -10.60
C PRO A 105 -12.94 11.91 -11.57
N LEU A 106 -13.26 11.52 -12.81
CA LEU A 106 -13.89 12.43 -13.77
C LEU A 106 -15.20 13.00 -13.17
N GLY A 107 -15.51 14.24 -13.43
CA GLY A 107 -16.70 14.89 -12.89
C GLY A 107 -16.50 15.52 -11.52
N TYR A 108 -15.37 15.28 -10.88
CA TYR A 108 -15.02 15.86 -9.58
C TYR A 108 -13.74 16.71 -9.66
N TYR A 109 -13.55 17.56 -8.67
CA TYR A 109 -12.27 18.22 -8.38
C TYR A 109 -12.02 18.16 -6.87
N ARG A 110 -10.76 18.34 -6.48
CA ARG A 110 -10.36 18.37 -5.08
C ARG A 110 -10.32 19.80 -4.59
N ASP A 111 -11.14 20.12 -3.60
CA ASP A 111 -11.19 21.44 -3.00
C ASP A 111 -9.98 21.68 -2.05
N LYS A 112 -9.85 22.91 -1.54
CA LYS A 112 -8.77 23.35 -0.61
C LYS A 112 -8.76 22.53 0.68
N ASP A 113 -9.91 22.12 1.16
CA ASP A 113 -10.11 21.25 2.33
C ASP A 113 -9.86 19.76 2.02
N LYS A 114 -9.38 19.42 0.80
CA LYS A 114 -9.10 18.05 0.30
C LYS A 114 -10.34 17.18 0.06
N THR A 115 -11.56 17.71 0.24
CA THR A 115 -12.79 16.99 -0.11
C THR A 115 -13.01 16.97 -1.62
N LEU A 116 -13.78 16.00 -2.11
CA LEU A 116 -14.22 15.97 -3.50
C LEU A 116 -15.50 16.79 -3.65
N LYS A 117 -15.49 17.67 -4.64
CA LYS A 117 -16.66 18.49 -5.08
C LYS A 117 -16.95 18.19 -6.54
N VAL A 118 -18.22 18.34 -6.94
CA VAL A 118 -18.64 18.17 -8.33
C VAL A 118 -18.08 19.27 -9.20
N GLY A 119 -17.37 18.90 -10.26
CA GLY A 119 -16.78 19.82 -11.23
C GLY A 119 -17.78 20.22 -12.30
N VAL A 120 -18.11 21.51 -12.37
CA VAL A 120 -19.16 22.06 -13.27
C VAL A 120 -18.94 21.65 -14.72
N THR A 121 -17.71 21.72 -15.23
CA THR A 121 -17.39 21.43 -16.64
C THR A 121 -17.28 19.94 -16.95
N THR A 122 -16.86 19.13 -15.97
CA THR A 122 -16.53 17.71 -16.22
C THR A 122 -17.65 16.76 -15.84
N LYS A 123 -18.63 17.19 -15.03
CA LYS A 123 -19.81 16.39 -14.70
C LYS A 123 -20.66 16.06 -15.93
N ASP A 124 -20.78 17.02 -16.88
CA ASP A 124 -21.60 16.84 -18.06
C ASP A 124 -21.09 15.70 -18.95
N ILE A 125 -19.79 15.47 -18.98
CA ILE A 125 -19.19 14.31 -19.66
C ILE A 125 -19.63 12.99 -18.98
N VAL A 126 -19.66 12.98 -17.64
CA VAL A 126 -20.13 11.81 -16.89
C VAL A 126 -21.60 11.55 -17.18
N LEU A 127 -22.43 12.57 -17.07
CA LEU A 127 -23.87 12.46 -17.38
C LEU A 127 -24.09 11.93 -18.80
N ARG A 128 -23.38 12.48 -19.79
CA ARG A 128 -23.44 12.04 -21.19
C ARG A 128 -23.09 10.55 -21.36
N ILE A 129 -22.06 10.07 -20.64
CA ILE A 129 -21.67 8.65 -20.65
C ILE A 129 -22.81 7.76 -20.14
N PHE A 130 -23.44 8.14 -19.03
CA PHE A 130 -24.53 7.39 -18.45
C PHE A 130 -25.81 7.48 -19.29
N GLU A 131 -26.12 8.61 -19.91
CA GLU A 131 -27.24 8.75 -20.84
C GLU A 131 -27.10 7.77 -22.02
N ILE A 132 -25.94 7.77 -22.69
CA ILE A 132 -25.69 6.85 -23.82
C ILE A 132 -25.73 5.38 -23.36
N TYR A 133 -25.25 5.09 -22.14
CA TYR A 133 -25.32 3.75 -21.57
C TYR A 133 -26.78 3.29 -21.34
N LEU A 134 -27.64 4.18 -20.83
CA LEU A 134 -29.06 3.90 -20.63
C LEU A 134 -29.83 3.68 -21.94
N GLU A 135 -29.33 4.18 -23.08
CA GLU A 135 -29.84 3.85 -24.42
C GLU A 135 -29.48 2.41 -24.87
N GLY A 136 -28.80 1.63 -24.02
CA GLY A 136 -28.38 0.25 -24.31
C GLY A 136 -27.14 0.11 -25.19
N LYS A 137 -26.30 1.17 -25.31
CA LYS A 137 -25.08 1.12 -26.11
C LYS A 137 -23.96 0.39 -25.37
N SER A 138 -23.12 -0.33 -26.12
CA SER A 138 -21.93 -1.01 -25.58
C SER A 138 -20.85 0.02 -25.19
N PHE A 139 -19.95 -0.36 -24.29
CA PHE A 139 -18.82 0.49 -23.87
C PHE A 139 -17.94 0.93 -25.04
N GLN A 140 -17.74 0.04 -26.04
CA GLN A 140 -17.01 0.36 -27.26
C GLN A 140 -17.75 1.42 -28.08
N THR A 141 -19.07 1.32 -28.19
CA THR A 141 -19.89 2.31 -28.91
C THR A 141 -19.83 3.67 -28.22
N ILE A 142 -19.94 3.70 -26.88
CA ILE A 142 -19.84 4.94 -26.09
C ILE A 142 -18.47 5.59 -26.31
N SER A 143 -17.38 4.81 -26.24
CA SER A 143 -16.03 5.35 -26.44
C SER A 143 -15.84 5.92 -27.87
N ASN A 144 -16.41 5.30 -28.89
CA ASN A 144 -16.37 5.80 -30.27
C ASN A 144 -17.14 7.13 -30.41
N ILE A 145 -18.37 7.21 -29.88
CA ILE A 145 -19.18 8.43 -29.90
C ILE A 145 -18.40 9.61 -29.27
N LEU A 146 -17.83 9.42 -28.09
CA LEU A 146 -17.07 10.47 -27.41
C LEU A 146 -15.81 10.87 -28.19
N ASN A 147 -15.17 9.94 -28.86
CA ASN A 147 -14.00 10.22 -29.72
C ASN A 147 -14.39 10.99 -30.98
N ASP A 148 -15.55 10.67 -31.59
CA ASP A 148 -16.08 11.36 -32.78
C ASP A 148 -16.54 12.79 -32.41
N GLU A 149 -17.11 12.98 -31.23
CA GLU A 149 -17.44 14.27 -30.64
C GLU A 149 -16.18 15.07 -30.21
N LYS A 150 -14.98 14.49 -30.37
CA LYS A 150 -13.67 15.08 -29.98
C LYS A 150 -13.57 15.45 -28.48
N ILE A 151 -14.35 14.80 -27.65
CA ILE A 151 -14.27 14.93 -26.20
C ILE A 151 -13.05 14.13 -25.72
N LEU A 152 -12.10 14.79 -25.04
CA LEU A 152 -10.92 14.11 -24.51
C LEU A 152 -11.22 13.41 -23.20
N SER A 153 -10.57 12.26 -22.98
CA SER A 153 -10.61 11.53 -21.71
C SER A 153 -9.84 12.32 -20.62
N PRO A 154 -9.98 11.96 -19.33
CA PRO A 154 -9.29 12.64 -18.22
C PRO A 154 -7.76 12.70 -18.35
N ASN A 155 -7.17 11.85 -19.17
CA ASN A 155 -5.73 11.82 -19.42
C ASN A 155 -5.35 12.49 -20.75
N ASN A 156 -6.24 13.29 -21.34
CA ASN A 156 -6.08 13.93 -22.66
C ASN A 156 -5.77 12.93 -23.79
N LYS A 157 -6.35 11.72 -23.69
CA LYS A 157 -6.22 10.64 -24.69
C LYS A 157 -7.57 10.30 -25.29
N LYS A 158 -7.58 9.46 -26.30
CA LYS A 158 -8.80 8.85 -26.82
C LYS A 158 -9.46 7.98 -25.76
N TRP A 159 -10.79 7.92 -25.79
CA TRP A 159 -11.55 7.02 -24.96
C TRP A 159 -11.35 5.57 -25.43
N CYS A 160 -11.40 4.65 -24.49
CA CYS A 160 -11.43 3.21 -24.72
C CYS A 160 -12.51 2.59 -23.82
N ASP A 161 -12.99 1.41 -24.23
CA ASP A 161 -14.03 0.64 -23.57
C ASP A 161 -13.75 0.40 -22.07
N SER A 162 -12.53 0.05 -21.72
CA SER A 162 -12.13 -0.17 -20.33
C SER A 162 -12.19 1.09 -19.45
N THR A 163 -12.06 2.29 -20.05
CA THR A 163 -12.25 3.54 -19.30
C THR A 163 -13.73 3.79 -19.05
N ILE A 164 -14.60 3.52 -20.04
CA ILE A 164 -16.07 3.63 -19.89
C ILE A 164 -16.57 2.62 -18.85
N ASP A 165 -16.13 1.36 -18.93
CA ASP A 165 -16.44 0.32 -17.95
C ASP A 165 -16.13 0.77 -16.52
N ARG A 166 -14.91 1.32 -16.30
CA ARG A 166 -14.52 1.81 -14.99
C ARG A 166 -15.32 3.01 -14.49
N ILE A 167 -15.86 3.84 -15.39
CA ILE A 167 -16.74 4.95 -15.02
C ILE A 167 -18.11 4.40 -14.64
N ILE A 168 -18.72 3.59 -15.46
CA ILE A 168 -20.06 3.04 -15.23
C ILE A 168 -20.12 2.21 -13.93
N ASN A 169 -19.07 1.43 -13.65
CA ASN A 169 -19.00 0.57 -12.47
C ASN A 169 -18.40 1.24 -11.23
N ASN A 170 -18.25 2.57 -11.23
CA ASN A 170 -17.69 3.29 -10.09
C ASN A 170 -18.80 3.92 -9.24
N LYS A 171 -19.03 3.38 -8.06
CA LYS A 171 -20.05 3.85 -7.11
C LYS A 171 -19.84 5.28 -6.61
N ILE A 172 -18.69 5.88 -6.87
CA ILE A 172 -18.44 7.27 -6.48
C ILE A 172 -19.43 8.25 -7.11
N TYR A 173 -19.98 7.91 -8.28
CA TYR A 173 -20.95 8.74 -8.99
C TYR A 173 -22.33 8.77 -8.34
N ILE A 174 -22.65 7.79 -7.49
CA ILE A 174 -23.86 7.77 -6.64
C ILE A 174 -23.58 8.22 -5.20
N GLY A 175 -22.35 8.70 -4.91
CA GLY A 175 -21.96 9.19 -3.59
C GLY A 175 -21.11 8.25 -2.75
N ASP A 176 -20.94 7.00 -3.16
CA ASP A 176 -20.28 5.95 -2.40
C ASP A 176 -18.83 5.76 -2.81
N TYR A 177 -18.00 5.32 -1.88
CA TYR A 177 -16.60 4.99 -2.17
C TYR A 177 -16.27 3.55 -1.79
N GLU A 178 -15.74 2.80 -2.77
CA GLU A 178 -15.27 1.42 -2.60
C GLU A 178 -13.74 1.42 -2.41
N ARG A 179 -13.29 1.06 -1.22
CA ARG A 179 -11.88 0.83 -0.92
C ARG A 179 -11.54 -0.64 -1.17
N TYR A 180 -10.35 -0.91 -1.67
CA TYR A 180 -9.85 -2.25 -2.01
C TYR A 180 -10.64 -2.98 -3.10
N LYS A 181 -11.45 -2.29 -3.89
CA LYS A 181 -12.26 -2.88 -4.98
C LYS A 181 -11.46 -3.78 -5.94
N TYR A 182 -10.17 -3.47 -6.15
CA TYR A 182 -9.29 -4.20 -7.06
C TYR A 182 -8.15 -4.92 -6.33
N ASP A 183 -8.21 -5.05 -5.02
CA ASP A 183 -7.23 -5.75 -4.18
C ASP A 183 -7.76 -7.15 -3.89
N THR A 184 -7.14 -8.19 -4.48
CA THR A 184 -7.58 -9.59 -4.33
C THR A 184 -7.35 -10.15 -2.94
N ASP A 185 -6.45 -9.53 -2.16
CA ASP A 185 -6.05 -10.01 -0.84
C ASP A 185 -6.86 -9.37 0.29
N LYS A 186 -7.76 -8.42 -0.04
CA LYS A 186 -8.55 -7.67 0.93
C LYS A 186 -10.02 -7.61 0.54
N GLU A 187 -10.87 -7.67 1.53
CA GLU A 187 -12.29 -7.43 1.33
C GLU A 187 -12.57 -5.99 0.95
N THR A 188 -13.49 -5.78 0.00
CA THR A 188 -13.93 -4.45 -0.41
C THR A 188 -14.68 -3.77 0.74
N GLU A 189 -14.19 -2.63 1.19
CA GLU A 189 -14.85 -1.78 2.18
C GLU A 189 -15.70 -0.72 1.46
N LEU A 190 -17.01 -0.65 1.75
CA LEU A 190 -17.94 0.33 1.20
C LEU A 190 -18.17 1.47 2.21
N PHE A 191 -18.02 2.70 1.75
CA PHE A 191 -18.35 3.93 2.47
C PHE A 191 -19.49 4.63 1.73
N VAL A 192 -20.63 4.76 2.37
CA VAL A 192 -21.88 5.30 1.78
C VAL A 192 -21.95 6.80 2.02
N ASP A 193 -22.47 7.56 1.04
CA ASP A 193 -22.74 9.01 1.11
C ASP A 193 -21.52 9.86 1.54
N VAL A 194 -20.32 9.52 1.07
CA VAL A 194 -19.09 10.23 1.46
C VAL A 194 -18.68 11.35 0.48
N VAL A 195 -19.31 11.41 -0.69
CA VAL A 195 -19.09 12.48 -1.68
C VAL A 195 -20.43 12.93 -2.28
N PRO A 196 -20.54 14.17 -2.79
CA PRO A 196 -21.74 14.59 -3.50
C PRO A 196 -21.99 13.72 -4.72
N PRO A 197 -23.18 13.12 -4.91
CA PRO A 197 -23.48 12.30 -6.08
C PRO A 197 -23.57 13.16 -7.35
N ILE A 198 -23.21 12.59 -8.49
CA ILE A 198 -23.44 13.17 -9.83
C ILE A 198 -24.70 12.57 -10.44
N ILE A 199 -24.97 11.31 -10.10
CA ILE A 199 -26.10 10.51 -10.59
C ILE A 199 -27.01 10.20 -9.39
N THR A 200 -28.29 10.40 -9.56
CA THR A 200 -29.32 10.14 -8.54
C THR A 200 -30.32 9.11 -9.06
#